data_db370bdb2eee5dc3c56b85395e9da172
#
_entry.id   db370bdb2eee5dc3c56b85395e9da172
#
_cell.length_a   1.000
_cell.length_b   1.000
_cell.length_c   1.000
_cell.angle_alpha   90.00
_cell.angle_beta   90.00
_cell.angle_gamma   90.00
#
_symmetry.space_group_name_H-M   'P 1'
#
loop_
_entity.id
_entity.type
_entity.pdbx_description
1 polymer ?
#
loop_
_entity_poly.entity_id
_entity_poly.type
_entity_poly.pdbx_seq_one_letter_code
_entity_poly.pdbx_strand_id
1 'polypeptide(L)'
;SMARSVIAKKLVEIARKEGAVAICHGATGKGNDQIRFELGIKALAPDIKIIAPWRMTDKWTMQSREDEIAFCKAHGIDLPFDASHSYSRDRNLWHISHEGLELEDPSLAPNRKHHNIITLYICIPVPAF
;
A
#
# COMPACT_ATOMS: atom_id res chain seq x y z
N SER A 1 0.82 -11.12 -2.27
CA SER A 1 -0.43 -11.15 -3.03
C SER A 1 -0.17 -10.95 -4.51
N MET A 2 -0.98 -11.57 -5.36
CA MET A 2 -0.85 -11.46 -6.83
C MET A 2 -1.23 -10.07 -7.37
N ALA A 3 -1.96 -9.28 -6.61
CA ALA A 3 -2.45 -7.97 -7.03
C ALA A 3 -1.31 -7.04 -7.50
N ARG A 4 -0.20 -6.98 -6.77
CA ARG A 4 0.92 -6.08 -7.10
C ARG A 4 1.59 -6.44 -8.43
N SER A 5 1.70 -7.73 -8.74
CA SER A 5 2.25 -8.18 -10.03
C SER A 5 1.34 -7.81 -11.20
N VAL A 6 0.02 -7.93 -11.04
CA VAL A 6 -0.97 -7.54 -12.06
C VAL A 6 -0.94 -6.02 -12.27
N ILE A 7 -0.86 -5.25 -11.19
CA ILE A 7 -0.74 -3.79 -11.26
C ILE A 7 0.56 -3.38 -11.97
N ALA A 8 1.70 -3.99 -11.60
CA ALA A 8 2.99 -3.71 -12.22
C ALA A 8 2.95 -3.98 -13.74
N LYS A 9 2.37 -5.11 -14.16
CA LYS A 9 2.16 -5.41 -15.58
C LYS A 9 1.36 -4.30 -16.27
N LYS A 10 0.25 -3.89 -15.67
CA LYS A 10 -0.61 -2.86 -16.26
C LYS A 10 0.07 -1.50 -16.33
N LEU A 11 0.85 -1.14 -15.32
CA LEU A 11 1.65 0.08 -15.32
C LEU A 11 2.67 0.08 -16.46
N VAL A 12 3.34 -1.04 -16.71
CA VAL A 12 4.29 -1.18 -17.83
C VAL A 12 3.58 -1.06 -19.17
N GLU A 13 2.42 -1.70 -19.35
CA GLU A 13 1.63 -1.57 -20.58
C GLU A 13 1.26 -0.11 -20.86
N ILE A 14 0.79 0.61 -19.85
CA ILE A 14 0.44 2.03 -19.96
C ILE A 14 1.68 2.88 -20.25
N ALA A 15 2.77 2.66 -19.51
CA ALA A 15 4.02 3.39 -19.70
C ALA A 15 4.55 3.25 -21.13
N ARG A 16 4.50 2.04 -21.70
CA ARG A 16 4.89 1.78 -23.09
C ARG A 16 3.98 2.51 -24.08
N LYS A 17 2.67 2.45 -23.85
CA LYS A 17 1.67 3.10 -24.69
C LYS A 17 1.84 4.62 -24.72
N GLU A 18 2.10 5.22 -23.57
CA GLU A 18 2.26 6.67 -23.40
C GLU A 18 3.70 7.16 -23.65
N GLY A 19 4.63 6.28 -23.99
CA GLY A 19 6.05 6.63 -24.19
C GLY A 19 6.74 7.12 -22.92
N ALA A 20 6.28 6.69 -21.75
CA ALA A 20 6.84 7.13 -20.48
C ALA A 20 8.24 6.53 -20.25
N VAL A 21 9.17 7.35 -19.79
CA VAL A 21 10.55 6.94 -19.48
C VAL A 21 10.73 6.46 -18.04
N ALA A 22 9.72 6.68 -17.19
CA ALA A 22 9.76 6.31 -15.78
C ALA A 22 8.37 5.94 -15.26
N ILE A 23 8.33 5.09 -14.24
CA ILE A 23 7.14 4.76 -13.45
C ILE A 23 7.42 5.19 -12.01
N CYS A 24 6.49 5.98 -11.44
CA CYS A 24 6.54 6.41 -10.06
C CYS A 24 5.54 5.61 -9.22
N HIS A 25 5.94 5.21 -8.01
CA HIS A 25 5.02 4.60 -7.04
C HIS A 25 5.28 5.11 -5.62
N GLY A 26 4.21 5.18 -4.83
CA GLY A 26 4.24 5.65 -3.43
C GLY A 26 4.31 4.53 -2.39
N ALA A 27 4.76 3.32 -2.75
CA ALA A 27 4.92 2.25 -1.77
C ALA A 27 5.99 2.64 -0.74
N THR A 28 5.66 2.45 0.55
CA THR A 28 6.54 2.84 1.65
C THR A 28 7.84 2.04 1.66
N GLY A 29 8.93 2.65 2.15
CA GLY A 29 10.26 2.04 2.13
C GLY A 29 10.43 0.80 3.01
N LYS A 30 9.49 0.52 3.90
CA LYS A 30 9.52 -0.61 4.84
C LYS A 30 8.68 -1.80 4.40
N GLY A 31 7.83 -1.65 3.38
CA GLY A 31 6.85 -2.65 2.97
C GLY A 31 7.32 -3.57 1.85
N ASN A 32 6.76 -4.78 1.78
CA ASN A 32 7.00 -5.73 0.70
C ASN A 32 6.47 -5.24 -0.67
N ASP A 33 5.54 -4.32 -0.68
CA ASP A 33 4.90 -3.83 -1.90
C ASP A 33 5.88 -3.10 -2.81
N GLN A 34 6.82 -2.35 -2.24
CA GLN A 34 7.89 -1.70 -2.97
C GLN A 34 8.69 -2.70 -3.79
N ILE A 35 9.18 -3.77 -3.15
CA ILE A 35 9.97 -4.82 -3.81
C ILE A 35 9.15 -5.49 -4.92
N ARG A 36 7.88 -5.78 -4.66
CA ARG A 36 6.97 -6.43 -5.62
C ARG A 36 6.74 -5.55 -6.85
N PHE A 37 6.53 -4.24 -6.69
CA PHE A 37 6.42 -3.31 -7.80
C PHE A 37 7.73 -3.22 -8.59
N GLU A 38 8.85 -3.01 -7.91
CA GLU A 38 10.14 -2.85 -8.57
C GLU A 38 10.56 -4.10 -9.35
N LEU A 39 10.46 -5.28 -8.73
CA LEU A 39 10.78 -6.54 -9.41
C LEU A 39 9.83 -6.81 -10.57
N GLY A 40 8.52 -6.57 -10.41
CA GLY A 40 7.54 -6.74 -11.48
C GLY A 40 7.79 -5.81 -12.66
N ILE A 41 8.07 -4.53 -12.41
CA ILE A 41 8.39 -3.57 -13.45
C ILE A 41 9.70 -3.93 -14.14
N LYS A 42 10.77 -4.22 -13.39
CA LYS A 42 12.08 -4.56 -13.94
C LYS A 42 12.09 -5.86 -14.75
N ALA A 43 11.30 -6.85 -14.36
CA ALA A 43 11.15 -8.09 -15.12
C ALA A 43 10.49 -7.86 -16.49
N LEU A 44 9.57 -6.90 -16.60
CA LEU A 44 8.81 -6.64 -17.82
C LEU A 44 9.40 -5.51 -18.67
N ALA A 45 10.08 -4.55 -18.05
CA ALA A 45 10.62 -3.36 -18.68
C ALA A 45 11.89 -2.87 -17.95
N PRO A 46 13.03 -3.55 -18.12
CA PRO A 46 14.28 -3.21 -17.43
C PRO A 46 14.84 -1.82 -17.78
N ASP A 47 14.45 -1.28 -18.92
CA ASP A 47 14.83 0.04 -19.41
C ASP A 47 14.05 1.19 -18.77
N ILE A 48 12.84 0.93 -18.26
CA ILE A 48 12.03 1.95 -17.60
C ILE A 48 12.63 2.28 -16.22
N LYS A 49 12.81 3.58 -15.95
CA LYS A 49 13.27 4.05 -14.63
C LYS A 49 12.15 3.91 -13.60
N ILE A 50 12.53 3.58 -12.37
CA ILE A 50 11.61 3.55 -11.25
C ILE A 50 11.90 4.74 -10.35
N ILE A 51 10.86 5.50 -10.03
CA ILE A 51 10.90 6.60 -9.06
C ILE A 51 10.12 6.13 -7.83
N ALA A 52 10.83 5.87 -6.74
CA ALA A 52 10.29 5.46 -5.47
C ALA A 52 10.68 6.48 -4.39
N PRO A 53 9.88 7.53 -4.15
CA PRO A 53 10.24 8.64 -3.27
C PRO A 53 10.71 8.20 -1.88
N TRP A 54 10.05 7.21 -1.29
CA TRP A 54 10.40 6.63 0.02
C TRP A 54 11.83 6.07 0.12
N ARG A 55 12.50 5.86 -1.00
CA ARG A 55 13.91 5.44 -1.06
C ARG A 55 14.86 6.57 -1.44
N MET A 56 14.33 7.72 -1.79
CA MET A 56 15.10 8.89 -2.22
C MET A 56 15.29 9.84 -1.02
N THR A 57 16.04 9.38 -0.01
CA THR A 57 16.22 10.08 1.26
C THR A 57 16.88 11.46 1.13
N ASP A 58 17.54 11.73 0.03
CA ASP A 58 18.11 13.04 -0.32
C ASP A 58 17.04 14.07 -0.78
N LYS A 59 15.89 13.59 -1.25
CA LYS A 59 14.80 14.40 -1.82
C LYS A 59 13.49 14.28 -1.08
N TRP A 60 13.31 13.21 -0.32
CA TRP A 60 12.09 12.89 0.39
C TRP A 60 12.34 12.90 1.90
N THR A 61 11.73 13.84 2.59
CA THR A 61 11.96 14.06 4.03
C THR A 61 11.00 13.30 4.94
N MET A 62 9.86 12.85 4.41
CA MET A 62 8.88 12.08 5.17
C MET A 62 9.34 10.63 5.32
N GLN A 63 9.39 10.13 6.56
CA GLN A 63 9.85 8.78 6.88
C GLN A 63 8.80 7.92 7.59
N SER A 64 7.73 8.57 8.04
CA SER A 64 6.65 7.92 8.78
C SER A 64 5.29 8.43 8.33
N ARG A 65 4.23 7.73 8.73
CA ARG A 65 2.86 8.18 8.51
C ARG A 65 2.53 9.45 9.30
N GLU A 66 3.13 9.62 10.44
CA GLU A 66 3.02 10.82 11.26
C GLU A 66 3.54 12.04 10.52
N ASP A 67 4.67 11.92 9.82
CA ASP A 67 5.23 12.99 8.98
C ASP A 67 4.29 13.35 7.83
N GLU A 68 3.68 12.33 7.19
CA GLU A 68 2.68 12.55 6.12
C GLU A 68 1.44 13.30 6.65
N ILE A 69 0.93 12.90 7.82
CA ILE A 69 -0.21 13.57 8.46
C ILE A 69 0.15 15.02 8.82
N ALA A 70 1.34 15.24 9.37
CA ALA A 70 1.82 16.58 9.70
C ALA A 70 1.97 17.46 8.44
N PHE A 71 2.51 16.90 7.36
CA PHE A 71 2.61 17.57 6.07
C PHE A 71 1.21 17.93 5.51
N CYS A 72 0.27 17.00 5.53
CA CYS A 72 -1.10 17.27 5.05
C CYS A 72 -1.75 18.40 5.85
N LYS A 73 -1.64 18.37 7.19
CA LYS A 73 -2.14 19.45 8.05
C LYS A 73 -1.51 20.80 7.75
N ALA A 74 -0.19 20.85 7.56
CA ALA A 74 0.52 22.09 7.26
C ALA A 74 0.14 22.69 5.90
N HIS A 75 -0.33 21.85 4.96
CA HIS A 75 -0.73 22.28 3.61
C HIS A 75 -2.25 22.36 3.39
N GLY A 76 -3.04 22.25 4.47
CA GLY A 76 -4.51 22.33 4.39
C GLY A 76 -5.16 21.19 3.59
N ILE A 77 -4.52 20.01 3.57
CA ILE A 77 -5.06 18.82 2.93
C ILE A 77 -5.88 18.06 3.98
N ASP A 78 -7.19 17.98 3.76
CA ASP A 78 -8.08 17.25 4.65
C ASP A 78 -7.90 15.73 4.50
N LEU A 79 -7.67 15.06 5.62
CA LEU A 79 -7.58 13.61 5.67
C LEU A 79 -8.88 13.02 6.23
N PRO A 80 -9.42 11.93 5.64
CA PRO A 80 -10.64 11.28 6.11
C PRO A 80 -10.44 10.45 7.39
N PHE A 81 -9.26 10.52 8.00
CA PHE A 81 -8.88 9.77 9.21
C PHE A 81 -7.93 10.62 10.06
N ASP A 82 -7.88 10.32 11.34
CA ASP A 82 -6.90 10.87 12.27
C ASP A 82 -5.80 9.84 12.61
N ALA A 83 -4.77 10.29 13.32
CA ALA A 83 -3.65 9.42 13.71
C ALA A 83 -4.07 8.24 14.63
N SER A 84 -5.17 8.39 15.37
CA SER A 84 -5.65 7.38 16.33
C SER A 84 -6.39 6.21 15.66
N HIS A 85 -6.81 6.35 14.40
CA HIS A 85 -7.55 5.35 13.63
C HIS A 85 -6.84 4.94 12.34
N SER A 86 -5.52 5.00 12.34
CA SER A 86 -4.68 4.84 11.16
C SER A 86 -4.26 3.38 10.91
N TYR A 87 -5.23 2.45 10.86
CA TYR A 87 -4.95 1.08 10.42
C TYR A 87 -4.86 0.99 8.91
N SER A 88 -3.87 0.27 8.41
CA SER A 88 -3.82 -0.15 7.02
C SER A 88 -4.72 -1.37 6.82
N ARG A 89 -5.54 -1.36 5.78
CA ARG A 89 -6.49 -2.45 5.49
C ARG A 89 -6.40 -2.84 4.03
N ASP A 90 -5.99 -4.08 3.79
CA ASP A 90 -6.01 -4.68 2.46
C ASP A 90 -7.19 -5.64 2.34
N ARG A 91 -8.10 -5.30 1.42
CA ARG A 91 -9.27 -6.14 1.10
C ARG A 91 -9.04 -6.87 -0.22
N ASN A 92 -9.31 -8.14 -0.23
CA ASN A 92 -9.38 -8.93 -1.47
C ASN A 92 -10.45 -10.02 -1.34
N LEU A 93 -10.66 -10.80 -2.40
CA LEU A 93 -11.68 -11.86 -2.41
C LEU A 93 -11.45 -12.97 -1.36
N TRP A 94 -10.22 -13.14 -0.89
CA TRP A 94 -9.82 -14.24 -0.02
C TRP A 94 -9.74 -13.84 1.45
N HIS A 95 -9.37 -12.60 1.73
CA HIS A 95 -9.14 -12.16 3.10
C HIS A 95 -9.09 -10.62 3.21
N ILE A 96 -9.11 -10.17 4.45
CA ILE A 96 -8.76 -8.81 4.83
C ILE A 96 -7.56 -8.89 5.74
N SER A 97 -6.48 -8.17 5.42
CA SER A 97 -5.38 -7.94 6.36
C SER A 97 -5.51 -6.57 7.01
N HIS A 98 -5.10 -6.52 8.27
CA HIS A 98 -5.02 -5.30 9.07
C HIS A 98 -3.59 -5.15 9.56
N GLU A 99 -3.03 -3.95 9.43
CA GLU A 99 -1.68 -3.61 9.88
C GLU A 99 -1.71 -2.25 10.57
N GLY A 100 -0.77 -2.02 11.49
CA GLY A 100 -0.57 -0.74 12.15
C GLY A 100 -0.98 -0.71 13.62
N LEU A 101 -0.53 0.33 14.32
CA LEU A 101 -0.81 0.58 15.73
C LEU A 101 -0.42 -0.62 16.62
N GLU A 102 -1.30 -1.01 17.55
CA GLU A 102 -1.05 -2.13 18.46
C GLU A 102 -0.86 -3.50 17.79
N LEU A 103 -1.26 -3.64 16.52
CA LEU A 103 -1.06 -4.89 15.77
C LEU A 103 0.40 -5.14 15.37
N GLU A 104 1.24 -4.12 15.45
CA GLU A 104 2.68 -4.26 15.19
C GLU A 104 3.46 -4.73 16.42
N ASP A 105 2.85 -4.72 17.60
CA ASP A 105 3.44 -5.23 18.83
C ASP A 105 2.99 -6.67 19.09
N PRO A 106 3.87 -7.69 18.91
CA PRO A 106 3.51 -9.09 19.09
C PRO A 106 3.20 -9.47 20.56
N SER A 107 3.48 -8.58 21.51
CA SER A 107 3.16 -8.79 22.94
C SER A 107 1.71 -8.44 23.27
N LEU A 108 1.02 -7.71 22.39
CA LEU A 108 -0.35 -7.28 22.58
C LEU A 108 -1.34 -8.21 21.85
N ALA A 109 -2.40 -8.60 22.54
CA ALA A 109 -3.46 -9.36 21.91
C ALA A 109 -4.27 -8.47 20.94
N PRO A 110 -4.64 -8.97 19.76
CA PRO A 110 -5.46 -8.22 18.81
C PRO A 110 -6.79 -7.81 19.42
N ASN A 111 -7.23 -6.58 19.17
CA ASN A 111 -8.49 -6.08 19.69
C ASN A 111 -9.67 -6.83 19.03
N ARG A 112 -10.67 -7.22 19.83
CA ARG A 112 -11.88 -7.94 19.37
C ARG A 112 -12.63 -7.21 18.23
N LYS A 113 -12.52 -5.90 18.13
CA LYS A 113 -13.11 -5.11 17.02
C LYS A 113 -12.58 -5.52 15.64
N HIS A 114 -11.35 -6.05 15.57
CA HIS A 114 -10.79 -6.58 14.32
C HIS A 114 -11.34 -7.95 13.95
N HIS A 115 -11.66 -8.77 14.94
CA HIS A 115 -12.23 -10.10 14.73
C HIS A 115 -13.65 -10.05 14.15
N ASN A 116 -14.46 -9.09 14.55
CA ASN A 116 -15.85 -8.97 14.06
C ASN A 116 -15.94 -8.70 12.55
N ILE A 117 -14.95 -8.03 11.98
CA ILE A 117 -14.90 -7.77 10.54
C ILE A 117 -14.59 -9.05 9.76
N ILE A 118 -13.71 -9.90 10.28
CA ILE A 118 -13.35 -11.18 9.66
C ILE A 118 -14.54 -12.14 9.68
N THR A 119 -15.25 -12.22 10.78
CA THR A 119 -16.44 -13.06 10.93
C THR A 119 -17.56 -12.67 9.98
N LEU A 120 -17.76 -11.39 9.73
CA LEU A 120 -18.82 -10.89 8.85
C LEU A 120 -18.57 -11.25 7.36
N TYR A 121 -17.30 -11.35 6.94
CA TYR A 121 -16.94 -11.68 5.56
C TYR A 121 -16.92 -13.19 5.27
N ILE A 122 -16.69 -14.03 6.27
CA ILE A 122 -16.75 -15.49 6.10
C ILE A 122 -18.20 -15.98 5.99
N CYS A 123 -19.16 -15.23 6.51
CA CYS A 123 -20.59 -15.58 6.53
C CYS A 123 -21.40 -15.03 5.35
N ILE A 124 -20.81 -14.32 4.41
CA ILE A 124 -21.53 -13.91 3.19
C ILE A 124 -21.50 -15.10 2.22
N PRO A 125 -22.62 -15.76 1.95
CA PRO A 125 -22.66 -16.79 0.94
C PRO A 125 -22.28 -16.17 -0.42
N VAL A 126 -21.24 -16.71 -1.05
CA VAL A 126 -20.90 -16.36 -2.44
C VAL A 126 -22.11 -16.75 -3.27
N PRO A 127 -22.77 -15.82 -3.98
CA PRO A 127 -23.85 -16.21 -4.88
C PRO A 127 -23.27 -17.21 -5.88
N ALA A 128 -23.93 -18.36 -6.02
CA ALA A 128 -23.60 -19.33 -7.05
C ALA A 128 -23.78 -18.65 -8.43
N PHE A 129 -22.71 -18.63 -9.22
CA PHE A 129 -22.73 -18.23 -10.61
C PHE A 129 -23.40 -19.32 -11.44
#